data_852715e07ae3753f4511c9a689c23c65
#
_entry.id   852715e07ae3753f4511c9a689c23c65
#
_cell.length_a   1.000
_cell.length_b   1.000
_cell.length_c   1.000
_cell.angle_alpha   90.00
_cell.angle_beta   90.00
_cell.angle_gamma   90.00
#
_symmetry.space_group_name_H-M   'P 1'
#
loop_
_entity.id
_entity.type
_entity.pdbx_description
1 polymer ?
#
loop_
_entity_poly.entity_id
_entity_poly.type
_entity_poly.pdbx_seq_one_letter_code
_entity_poly.pdbx_strand_id
1 'polypeptide(L)'
;MKAIQGKSVGMSEKWDFRFIELARHIALWSKDPSTKVGCVVVGEDREIRSTGFNGFPRGIDDDEDRLLDRDKKYPLICHAEENAIMHAARLGVSLKNSTAYVTWPPCSRCARSLIQAGVKEVVYPDAGEIPERWQEDFNISNAMMKEAGVNVRCI
;
A
#
# COMPACT_ATOMS: atom_id res chain seq x y z
N MET A 1 33.29 -18.79 16.02
CA MET A 1 32.66 -18.70 14.69
C MET A 1 31.38 -17.88 14.80
N LYS A 2 31.39 -16.63 14.37
CA LYS A 2 30.17 -15.80 14.34
C LYS A 2 29.36 -16.20 13.11
N ALA A 3 28.12 -16.64 13.33
CA ALA A 3 27.20 -16.92 12.25
C ALA A 3 26.94 -15.62 11.45
N ILE A 4 27.25 -15.67 10.17
CA ILE A 4 26.90 -14.62 9.22
C ILE A 4 25.40 -14.73 9.04
N GLN A 5 24.65 -13.84 9.69
CA GLN A 5 23.24 -13.64 9.36
C GLN A 5 23.17 -13.18 7.91
N GLY A 6 22.63 -14.04 7.05
CA GLY A 6 22.41 -13.71 5.66
C GLY A 6 21.51 -12.48 5.57
N LYS A 7 22.04 -11.38 5.02
CA LYS A 7 21.23 -10.24 4.62
C LYS A 7 20.19 -10.78 3.64
N SER A 8 18.92 -10.67 3.98
CA SER A 8 17.84 -10.88 3.02
C SER A 8 18.16 -10.04 1.79
N VAL A 9 17.93 -10.59 0.59
CA VAL A 9 18.11 -9.91 -0.69
C VAL A 9 16.94 -8.91 -0.84
N GLY A 10 16.87 -7.91 0.07
CA GLY A 10 15.95 -6.79 0.01
C GLY A 10 16.59 -5.62 -0.74
N MET A 11 15.76 -4.77 -1.34
CA MET A 11 16.24 -3.51 -1.87
C MET A 11 16.98 -2.74 -0.78
N SER A 12 18.08 -2.05 -1.12
CA SER A 12 18.84 -1.26 -0.15
C SER A 12 17.95 -0.14 0.42
N GLU A 13 18.19 0.28 1.67
CA GLU A 13 17.49 1.40 2.33
C GLU A 13 17.35 2.63 1.42
N LYS A 14 18.38 2.95 0.64
CA LYS A 14 18.35 4.04 -0.33
C LYS A 14 17.20 3.93 -1.33
N TRP A 15 16.89 2.72 -1.81
CA TRP A 15 15.80 2.49 -2.74
C TRP A 15 14.46 2.47 -2.04
N ASP A 16 14.40 1.95 -0.82
CA ASP A 16 13.19 2.01 0.01
C ASP A 16 12.75 3.46 0.19
N PHE A 17 13.67 4.35 0.59
CA PHE A 17 13.37 5.78 0.73
C PHE A 17 12.91 6.41 -0.58
N ARG A 18 13.56 6.10 -1.70
CA ARG A 18 13.15 6.63 -3.01
C ARG A 18 11.73 6.23 -3.38
N PHE A 19 11.35 4.98 -3.16
CA PHE A 19 10.01 4.52 -3.50
C PHE A 19 8.96 5.01 -2.50
N ILE A 20 9.30 5.17 -1.23
CA ILE A 20 8.40 5.83 -0.27
C ILE A 20 8.20 7.31 -0.62
N GLU A 21 9.26 8.03 -1.00
CA GLU A 21 9.11 9.42 -1.47
C GLU A 21 8.23 9.53 -2.73
N LEU A 22 8.38 8.60 -3.66
CA LEU A 22 7.50 8.54 -4.82
C LEU A 22 6.04 8.24 -4.40
N ALA A 23 5.83 7.30 -3.49
CA ALA A 23 4.50 7.02 -2.94
C ALA A 23 3.88 8.23 -2.24
N ARG A 24 4.68 9.00 -1.49
CA ARG A 24 4.25 10.28 -0.89
C ARG A 24 3.84 11.30 -1.94
N HIS A 25 4.61 11.41 -3.02
CA HIS A 25 4.24 12.30 -4.13
C HIS A 25 2.92 11.88 -4.78
N ILE A 26 2.73 10.60 -5.04
CA ILE A 26 1.49 10.04 -5.58
C ILE A 26 0.31 10.28 -4.61
N ALA A 27 0.53 10.18 -3.30
CA ALA A 27 -0.49 10.46 -2.29
C ALA A 27 -1.07 11.89 -2.41
N LEU A 28 -0.26 12.87 -2.83
CA LEU A 28 -0.71 14.25 -3.02
C LEU A 28 -1.79 14.40 -4.09
N TRP A 29 -1.92 13.43 -4.99
CA TRP A 29 -2.96 13.44 -6.03
C TRP A 29 -4.33 13.06 -5.51
N SER A 30 -4.41 12.49 -4.30
CA SER A 30 -5.68 12.18 -3.65
C SER A 30 -6.45 13.47 -3.35
N LYS A 31 -7.75 13.44 -3.61
CA LYS A 31 -8.70 14.52 -3.24
C LYS A 31 -9.29 14.34 -1.85
N ASP A 32 -8.97 13.24 -1.16
CA ASP A 32 -9.46 12.98 0.19
C ASP A 32 -8.95 14.08 1.16
N PRO A 33 -9.84 14.83 1.81
CA PRO A 33 -9.44 15.90 2.72
C PRO A 33 -8.92 15.39 4.07
N SER A 34 -9.22 14.12 4.42
CA SER A 34 -8.86 13.55 5.73
C SER A 34 -7.50 12.88 5.71
N THR A 35 -7.28 11.95 4.78
CA THR A 35 -6.04 11.17 4.70
C THR A 35 -5.70 10.88 3.25
N LYS A 36 -4.50 11.26 2.84
CA LYS A 36 -3.97 10.99 1.50
C LYS A 36 -2.96 9.87 1.58
N VAL A 37 -3.23 8.79 0.88
CA VAL A 37 -2.37 7.59 0.83
C VAL A 37 -1.91 7.35 -0.60
N GLY A 38 -0.65 6.97 -0.75
CA GLY A 38 -0.06 6.57 -2.02
C GLY A 38 0.56 5.19 -1.94
N CYS A 39 0.53 4.47 -3.05
CA CYS A 39 1.12 3.16 -3.20
C CYS A 39 1.92 3.08 -4.50
N VAL A 40 3.13 2.54 -4.42
CA VAL A 40 3.98 2.23 -5.57
C VAL A 40 4.36 0.76 -5.50
N VAL A 41 4.04 0.01 -6.55
CA VAL A 41 4.39 -1.42 -6.63
C VAL A 41 5.57 -1.60 -7.57
N VAL A 42 6.62 -2.24 -7.07
CA VAL A 42 7.93 -2.34 -7.69
C VAL A 42 8.32 -3.81 -7.88
N GLY A 43 8.79 -4.17 -9.04
CA GLY A 43 9.29 -5.51 -9.33
C GLY A 43 10.70 -5.77 -8.81
N GLU A 44 11.21 -6.97 -9.07
CA GLU A 44 12.48 -7.45 -8.54
C GLU A 44 13.70 -6.70 -9.11
N ASP A 45 13.58 -6.14 -10.31
CA ASP A 45 14.61 -5.34 -10.96
C ASP A 45 14.43 -3.83 -10.72
N ARG A 46 13.63 -3.44 -9.70
CA ARG A 46 13.31 -2.06 -9.34
C ARG A 46 12.46 -1.32 -10.38
N GLU A 47 11.87 -2.03 -11.28
CA GLU A 47 10.90 -1.46 -12.23
C GLU A 47 9.58 -1.15 -11.53
N ILE A 48 9.03 0.04 -11.77
CA ILE A 48 7.71 0.41 -11.28
C ILE A 48 6.66 -0.31 -12.14
N ARG A 49 5.86 -1.16 -11.51
CA ARG A 49 4.80 -1.91 -12.18
C ARG A 49 3.45 -1.23 -12.12
N SER A 50 3.15 -0.57 -11.01
CA SER A 50 1.89 0.14 -10.82
C SER A 50 2.00 1.19 -9.73
N THR A 51 1.06 2.13 -9.76
CA THR A 51 0.87 3.14 -8.73
C THR A 51 -0.61 3.28 -8.41
N GLY A 52 -0.92 3.78 -7.21
CA GLY A 52 -2.28 4.09 -6.81
C GLY A 52 -2.30 5.14 -5.71
N PHE A 53 -3.37 5.88 -5.64
CA PHE A 53 -3.71 6.77 -4.53
C PHE A 53 -5.18 6.58 -4.17
N ASN A 54 -5.56 6.90 -2.95
CA ASN A 54 -6.95 6.71 -2.53
C ASN A 54 -7.88 7.72 -3.20
N GLY A 55 -9.04 7.24 -3.61
CA GLY A 55 -10.03 8.05 -4.32
C GLY A 55 -11.24 7.23 -4.75
N PHE A 56 -12.24 7.92 -5.26
CA PHE A 56 -13.42 7.26 -5.82
C PHE A 56 -13.10 6.59 -7.16
N PRO A 57 -13.85 5.55 -7.53
CA PRO A 57 -13.68 4.91 -8.84
C PRO A 57 -13.87 5.92 -9.99
N ARG A 58 -13.21 5.63 -11.11
CA ARG A 58 -13.39 6.42 -12.33
C ARG A 58 -14.85 6.49 -12.74
N GLY A 59 -15.30 7.68 -13.11
CA GLY A 59 -16.69 7.93 -13.51
C GLY A 59 -17.65 8.17 -12.34
N ILE A 60 -17.18 8.04 -11.11
CA ILE A 60 -17.94 8.41 -9.90
C ILE A 60 -17.58 9.84 -9.52
N ASP A 61 -18.60 10.65 -9.31
CA ASP A 61 -18.44 12.04 -8.94
C ASP A 61 -17.83 12.17 -7.54
N ASP A 62 -16.73 12.90 -7.44
CA ASP A 62 -15.94 13.10 -6.23
C ASP A 62 -16.18 14.48 -5.61
N ASP A 63 -17.45 14.88 -5.58
CA ASP A 63 -17.84 16.14 -4.97
C ASP A 63 -17.49 16.22 -3.47
N GLU A 64 -17.39 17.43 -2.99
CA GLU A 64 -16.94 17.74 -1.63
C GLU A 64 -17.88 17.16 -0.56
N ASP A 65 -19.18 17.14 -0.82
CA ASP A 65 -20.18 16.61 0.11
C ASP A 65 -19.97 15.11 0.35
N ARG A 66 -19.61 14.36 -0.68
CA ARG A 66 -19.30 12.93 -0.56
C ARG A 66 -17.97 12.69 0.13
N LEU A 67 -16.96 13.50 -0.16
CA LEU A 67 -15.62 13.36 0.43
C LEU A 67 -15.58 13.73 1.93
N LEU A 68 -16.40 14.67 2.36
CA LEU A 68 -16.47 15.13 3.75
C LEU A 68 -17.34 14.24 4.64
N ASP A 69 -18.33 13.58 4.06
CA ASP A 69 -19.26 12.71 4.78
C ASP A 69 -18.75 11.25 4.78
N ARG A 70 -18.39 10.75 5.95
CA ARG A 70 -17.85 9.38 6.09
C ARG A 70 -18.81 8.30 5.61
N ASP A 71 -20.08 8.44 5.88
CA ASP A 71 -21.10 7.44 5.53
C ASP A 71 -21.28 7.36 4.02
N LYS A 72 -21.09 8.46 3.31
CA LYS A 72 -21.09 8.51 1.85
C LYS A 72 -19.75 8.10 1.25
N LYS A 73 -18.64 8.50 1.88
CA LYS A 73 -17.28 8.24 1.38
C LYS A 73 -16.89 6.77 1.46
N TYR A 74 -17.06 6.12 2.59
CA TYR A 74 -16.54 4.78 2.82
C TYR A 74 -17.03 3.71 1.84
N PRO A 75 -18.29 3.68 1.41
CA PRO A 75 -18.73 2.74 0.39
C PRO A 75 -18.12 2.98 -1.00
N LEU A 76 -17.67 4.21 -1.27
CA LEU A 76 -17.20 4.63 -2.59
C LEU A 76 -15.69 4.66 -2.73
N ILE A 77 -14.95 4.85 -1.62
CA ILE A 77 -13.51 5.08 -1.70
C ILE A 77 -12.72 3.79 -1.94
N CYS A 78 -11.89 3.80 -2.96
CA CYS A 78 -10.86 2.80 -3.16
C CYS A 78 -9.59 3.23 -2.44
N HIS A 79 -8.93 2.32 -1.75
CA HIS A 79 -7.65 2.58 -1.12
C HIS A 79 -6.52 2.63 -2.15
N ALA A 80 -5.39 3.21 -1.79
CA ALA A 80 -4.24 3.36 -2.68
C ALA A 80 -3.73 2.02 -3.21
N GLU A 81 -3.64 1.01 -2.34
CA GLU A 81 -3.21 -0.34 -2.68
C GLU A 81 -4.19 -1.01 -3.65
N GLU A 82 -5.48 -0.88 -3.38
CA GLU A 82 -6.54 -1.38 -4.25
C GLU A 82 -6.45 -0.76 -5.64
N ASN A 83 -6.27 0.56 -5.72
CA ASN A 83 -6.10 1.26 -6.99
C ASN A 83 -4.84 0.83 -7.73
N ALA A 84 -3.72 0.60 -7.04
CA ALA A 84 -2.50 0.08 -7.66
C ALA A 84 -2.72 -1.32 -8.26
N ILE A 85 -3.44 -2.19 -7.56
CA ILE A 85 -3.79 -3.53 -8.03
C ILE A 85 -4.72 -3.45 -9.25
N MET A 86 -5.74 -2.61 -9.20
CA MET A 86 -6.69 -2.44 -10.30
C MET A 86 -6.07 -1.79 -11.53
N HIS A 87 -5.12 -0.86 -11.36
CA HIS A 87 -4.31 -0.33 -12.45
C HIS A 87 -3.52 -1.42 -13.17
N ALA A 88 -2.82 -2.26 -12.38
CA ALA A 88 -2.08 -3.38 -12.94
C ALA A 88 -3.00 -4.36 -13.68
N ALA A 89 -4.17 -4.66 -13.12
CA ALA A 89 -5.17 -5.52 -13.75
C ALA A 89 -5.67 -4.94 -15.09
N ARG A 90 -5.94 -3.64 -15.16
CA ARG A 90 -6.38 -2.96 -16.40
C ARG A 90 -5.34 -3.03 -17.51
N LEU A 91 -4.07 -2.98 -17.16
CA LEU A 91 -2.96 -2.97 -18.12
C LEU A 91 -2.39 -4.36 -18.39
N GLY A 92 -2.85 -5.39 -17.69
CA GLY A 92 -2.33 -6.74 -17.79
C GLY A 92 -0.91 -6.90 -17.23
N VAL A 93 -0.56 -6.11 -16.20
CA VAL A 93 0.75 -6.15 -15.56
C VAL A 93 0.69 -7.04 -14.33
N SER A 94 1.56 -8.05 -14.27
CA SER A 94 1.67 -8.93 -13.09
C SER A 94 2.32 -8.22 -11.92
N LEU A 95 1.72 -8.38 -10.73
CA LEU A 95 2.29 -7.93 -9.47
C LEU A 95 2.96 -9.07 -8.68
N LYS A 96 3.07 -10.25 -9.29
CA LYS A 96 3.72 -11.39 -8.65
C LYS A 96 5.17 -11.08 -8.29
N ASN A 97 5.59 -11.46 -7.08
CA ASN A 97 6.93 -11.26 -6.54
C ASN A 97 7.37 -9.79 -6.42
N SER A 98 6.43 -8.87 -6.36
CA SER A 98 6.71 -7.44 -6.21
C SER A 98 6.77 -6.98 -4.76
N THR A 99 7.26 -5.75 -4.56
CA THR A 99 7.24 -5.01 -3.30
C THR A 99 6.26 -3.86 -3.42
N ALA A 100 5.32 -3.75 -2.49
CA ALA A 100 4.41 -2.61 -2.38
C ALA A 100 4.94 -1.60 -1.36
N TYR A 101 5.22 -0.39 -1.82
CA TYR A 101 5.58 0.76 -0.98
C TYR A 101 4.32 1.59 -0.74
N VAL A 102 3.89 1.69 0.49
CA VAL A 102 2.65 2.38 0.87
C VAL A 102 2.95 3.43 1.92
N THR A 103 2.35 4.60 1.82
CA THR A 103 2.60 5.68 2.79
C THR A 103 1.92 5.49 4.14
N TRP A 104 1.06 4.47 4.27
CA TRP A 104 0.31 4.10 5.47
C TRP A 104 0.22 2.58 5.58
N PRO A 105 0.19 2.00 6.80
CA PRO A 105 0.02 0.55 6.95
C PRO A 105 -1.24 0.05 6.24
N PRO A 106 -1.18 -1.05 5.48
CA PRO A 106 -2.35 -1.60 4.82
C PRO A 106 -3.39 -2.11 5.82
N CYS A 107 -4.66 -1.79 5.57
CA CYS A 107 -5.76 -2.41 6.30
C CYS A 107 -5.95 -3.89 5.91
N SER A 108 -6.74 -4.64 6.67
CA SER A 108 -6.98 -6.07 6.43
C SER A 108 -7.55 -6.34 5.03
N ARG A 109 -8.40 -5.46 4.53
CA ARG A 109 -8.97 -5.55 3.17
C ARG A 109 -7.88 -5.43 2.09
N CYS A 110 -6.99 -4.43 2.22
CA CYS A 110 -5.86 -4.26 1.31
C CYS A 110 -4.84 -5.38 1.43
N ALA A 111 -4.56 -5.86 2.64
CA ALA A 111 -3.68 -7.00 2.85
C ALA A 111 -4.16 -8.25 2.09
N ARG A 112 -5.44 -8.58 2.15
CA ARG A 112 -6.01 -9.69 1.37
C ARG A 112 -5.74 -9.53 -0.14
N SER A 113 -5.97 -8.33 -0.65
CA SER A 113 -5.80 -8.04 -2.07
C SER A 113 -4.32 -8.10 -2.50
N LEU A 114 -3.42 -7.58 -1.68
CA LEU A 114 -1.96 -7.64 -1.94
C LEU A 114 -1.46 -9.09 -1.94
N ILE A 115 -1.89 -9.92 -0.98
CA ILE A 115 -1.57 -11.35 -0.93
C ILE A 115 -2.04 -12.04 -2.21
N GLN A 116 -3.30 -11.86 -2.60
CA GLN A 116 -3.88 -12.51 -3.79
C GLN A 116 -3.24 -12.01 -5.09
N ALA A 117 -2.77 -10.77 -5.14
CA ALA A 117 -2.03 -10.23 -6.27
C ALA A 117 -0.58 -10.77 -6.38
N GLY A 118 -0.11 -11.50 -5.38
CA GLY A 118 1.23 -12.11 -5.37
C GLY A 118 2.34 -11.17 -4.90
N VAL A 119 2.01 -10.09 -4.22
CA VAL A 119 3.00 -9.21 -3.59
C VAL A 119 3.74 -9.99 -2.51
N LYS A 120 5.07 -9.94 -2.53
CA LYS A 120 5.93 -10.67 -1.59
C LYS A 120 6.42 -9.84 -0.41
N GLU A 121 6.38 -8.52 -0.56
CA GLU A 121 6.86 -7.59 0.46
C GLU A 121 6.01 -6.32 0.49
N VAL A 122 5.78 -5.81 1.70
CA VAL A 122 5.12 -4.53 1.94
C VAL A 122 6.02 -3.67 2.80
N VAL A 123 6.28 -2.45 2.36
CA VAL A 123 7.12 -1.48 3.06
C VAL A 123 6.32 -0.20 3.30
N TYR A 124 6.32 0.28 4.53
CA TYR A 124 5.69 1.56 4.88
C TYR A 124 6.52 2.31 5.93
N PRO A 125 6.42 3.65 5.96
CA PRO A 125 7.12 4.44 6.98
C PRO A 125 6.44 4.29 8.33
N ASP A 126 7.19 4.56 9.39
CA ASP A 126 6.61 4.67 10.73
C ASP A 126 5.47 5.71 10.71
N ALA A 127 4.27 5.26 11.02
CA ALA A 127 3.08 6.09 11.03
C ALA A 127 2.85 6.83 12.36
N GLY A 128 3.77 6.63 13.33
CA GLY A 128 3.60 7.13 14.69
C GLY A 128 2.44 6.44 15.41
N GLU A 129 1.65 7.20 16.16
CA GLU A 129 0.48 6.65 16.86
C GLU A 129 -0.64 6.33 15.86
N ILE A 130 -0.98 5.05 15.78
CA ILE A 130 -2.14 4.59 15.02
C ILE A 130 -3.39 4.79 15.86
N PRO A 131 -4.44 5.47 15.34
CA PRO A 131 -5.69 5.64 16.06
C PRO A 131 -6.26 4.29 16.54
N GLU A 132 -6.75 4.24 17.76
CA GLU A 132 -7.24 3.02 18.41
C GLU A 132 -8.24 2.24 17.55
N ARG A 133 -9.12 2.97 16.83
CA ARG A 133 -10.10 2.36 15.91
C ARG A 133 -9.48 1.52 14.77
N TRP A 134 -8.20 1.72 14.46
CA TRP A 134 -7.49 1.00 13.40
C TRP A 134 -6.55 -0.08 13.91
N GLN A 135 -6.22 -0.09 15.21
CA GLN A 135 -5.20 -0.99 15.76
C GLN A 135 -5.54 -2.46 15.57
N GLU A 136 -6.79 -2.85 15.86
CA GLU A 136 -7.23 -4.23 15.70
C GLU A 136 -7.15 -4.67 14.22
N ASP A 137 -7.63 -3.84 13.31
CA ASP A 137 -7.59 -4.15 11.88
C ASP A 137 -6.16 -4.28 11.35
N PHE A 138 -5.24 -3.42 11.78
CA PHE A 138 -3.83 -3.52 11.41
C PHE A 138 -3.14 -4.75 12.02
N ASN A 139 -3.51 -5.16 13.21
CA ASN A 139 -3.02 -6.40 13.79
C ASN A 139 -3.47 -7.62 12.98
N ILE A 140 -4.72 -7.65 12.56
CA ILE A 140 -5.26 -8.68 11.66
C ILE A 140 -4.53 -8.66 10.32
N SER A 141 -4.34 -7.48 9.74
CA SER A 141 -3.60 -7.28 8.49
C SER A 141 -2.19 -7.86 8.56
N ASN A 142 -1.43 -7.49 9.58
CA ASN A 142 -0.06 -7.97 9.79
C ASN A 142 0.00 -9.48 10.05
N ALA A 143 -0.90 -10.02 10.85
CA ALA A 143 -0.98 -11.45 11.11
C ALA A 143 -1.27 -12.24 9.82
N MET A 144 -2.21 -11.76 9.02
CA MET A 144 -2.57 -12.36 7.73
C MET A 144 -1.40 -12.35 6.73
N MET A 145 -0.73 -11.22 6.58
CA MET A 145 0.44 -11.11 5.70
C MET A 145 1.58 -12.03 6.14
N LYS A 146 1.84 -12.10 7.44
CA LYS A 146 2.85 -13.00 8.01
C LYS A 146 2.52 -14.46 7.75
N GLU A 147 1.28 -14.89 7.98
CA GLU A 147 0.82 -16.26 7.71
C GLU A 147 0.95 -16.62 6.23
N ALA A 148 0.66 -15.67 5.33
CA ALA A 148 0.80 -15.83 3.88
C ALA A 148 2.25 -15.77 3.38
N GLY A 149 3.23 -15.53 4.25
CA GLY A 149 4.64 -15.42 3.88
C GLY A 149 5.02 -14.09 3.23
N VAL A 150 4.18 -13.06 3.35
CA VAL A 150 4.51 -11.71 2.89
C VAL A 150 5.40 -11.03 3.94
N ASN A 151 6.56 -10.54 3.51
CA ASN A 151 7.46 -9.80 4.37
C ASN A 151 6.90 -8.37 4.60
N VAL A 152 6.83 -7.94 5.84
CA VAL A 152 6.35 -6.60 6.20
C VAL A 152 7.47 -5.83 6.90
N ARG A 153 7.81 -4.67 6.37
CA ARG A 153 8.84 -3.79 6.94
C ARG A 153 8.29 -2.39 7.20
N CYS A 154 8.48 -1.93 8.43
CA CYS A 154 8.32 -0.54 8.82
C CYS A 154 9.70 0.14 8.80
N ILE A 155 9.84 1.30 8.14
CA ILE A 155 11.12 2.01 7.96
C ILE A 155 11.04 3.46 8.42
#